data_6cdb7fd353a26976892feb3e837cfe10
#
_entry.id   6cdb7fd353a26976892feb3e837cfe10
#
_cell.length_a   1.000
_cell.length_b   1.000
_cell.length_c   1.000
_cell.angle_alpha   90.00
_cell.angle_beta   90.00
_cell.angle_gamma   90.00
#
_symmetry.space_group_name_H-M   'P 1'
#
loop_
_entity.id
_entity.type
_entity.pdbx_description
1 polymer ?
#
loop_
_entity_poly.entity_id
_entity_poly.type
_entity_poly.pdbx_seq_one_letter_code
_entity_poly.pdbx_strand_id
1 'polypeptide(L)'
;MRKFQIFLFIEACLLTGALIMMVSEHFSRFLLMLLLFLLLIRYYTGRQGNNFILVAVSILFFFIIMLNPFVIMAIFVALIYSLFLLYPMMNQEREDTNLIFEEVVTVKREKNRWFGNLHHFSSYQTCRFDDINLFRLMGKDTIHLEHVILSNHDNVIILRKLVGTTRIIVPVDVEVSLSVNSLYGDLTFFDQPKRALRNEQFHQETRDYLKSPKSVKILLTTMVGDVEVVRG
;
A
#
# COMPACT_ATOMS: atom_id res chain seq x y z
N MET A 1 -2.15 -5.56 23.58
CA MET A 1 -2.29 -4.34 24.39
C MET A 1 -1.01 -3.98 25.18
N ARG A 2 -0.40 -4.88 25.96
CA ARG A 2 0.84 -4.57 26.74
C ARG A 2 2.02 -4.04 25.88
N LYS A 3 2.30 -4.59 24.70
CA LYS A 3 3.42 -4.14 23.85
C LYS A 3 3.27 -2.70 23.36
N PHE A 4 2.05 -2.29 23.01
CA PHE A 4 1.74 -0.93 22.58
C PHE A 4 1.85 0.08 23.73
N GLN A 5 1.45 -0.30 24.93
CA GLN A 5 1.59 0.55 26.13
C GLN A 5 3.05 0.78 26.51
N ILE A 6 3.89 -0.26 26.41
CA ILE A 6 5.34 -0.14 26.65
C ILE A 6 5.98 0.79 25.62
N PHE A 7 5.62 0.65 24.34
CA PHE A 7 6.09 1.54 23.28
C PHE A 7 5.70 3.00 23.56
N LEU A 8 4.43 3.27 23.88
CA LEU A 8 3.95 4.60 24.22
C LEU A 8 4.68 5.20 25.43
N PHE A 9 4.98 4.38 26.44
CA PHE A 9 5.73 4.83 27.62
C PHE A 9 7.17 5.21 27.26
N ILE A 10 7.85 4.42 26.44
CA ILE A 10 9.21 4.73 25.96
C ILE A 10 9.22 6.02 25.15
N GLU A 11 8.28 6.19 24.23
CA GLU A 11 8.13 7.40 23.41
C GLU A 11 7.88 8.64 24.29
N ALA A 12 6.99 8.53 25.27
CA ALA A 12 6.72 9.62 26.21
C ALA A 12 7.97 10.02 27.00
N CYS A 13 8.77 9.06 27.48
CA CYS A 13 10.04 9.33 28.16
C CYS A 13 11.05 10.01 27.24
N LEU A 14 11.19 9.56 25.99
CA LEU A 14 12.10 10.17 25.02
C LEU A 14 11.68 11.61 24.67
N LEU A 15 10.39 11.85 24.43
CA LEU A 15 9.87 13.19 24.16
C LEU A 15 10.05 14.13 25.36
N THR A 16 9.84 13.63 26.57
CA THR A 16 10.10 14.41 27.79
C THR A 16 11.58 14.74 27.92
N GLY A 17 12.47 13.79 27.66
CA GLY A 17 13.92 14.01 27.61
C GLY A 17 14.31 15.04 26.55
N ALA A 18 13.69 15.00 25.39
CA ALA A 18 13.89 15.97 24.31
C ALA A 18 13.52 17.39 24.74
N LEU A 19 12.39 17.56 25.43
CA LEU A 19 11.96 18.87 25.95
C LEU A 19 12.93 19.41 27.01
N ILE A 20 13.38 18.56 27.95
CA ILE A 20 14.35 18.94 28.98
C ILE A 20 15.66 19.38 28.33
N MET A 21 16.16 18.66 27.34
CA MET A 21 17.38 18.99 26.63
C MET A 21 17.27 20.32 25.87
N MET A 22 16.15 20.57 25.20
CA MET A 22 15.89 21.83 24.48
C MET A 22 15.98 23.05 25.44
N VAL A 23 15.53 22.88 26.69
CA VAL A 23 15.56 23.96 27.69
C VAL A 23 16.93 24.07 28.37
N SER A 24 17.69 22.98 28.47
CA SER A 24 18.97 22.97 29.19
C SER A 24 20.15 23.45 28.36
N GLU A 25 20.19 23.18 27.07
CA GLU A 25 21.31 23.55 26.19
C GLU A 25 21.26 25.02 25.74
N HIS A 26 22.39 25.73 25.86
CA HIS A 26 22.51 27.13 25.46
C HIS A 26 22.23 27.37 23.98
N PHE A 27 22.68 26.47 23.12
CA PHE A 27 22.49 26.56 21.66
C PHE A 27 21.01 26.40 21.28
N SER A 28 20.34 25.40 21.84
CA SER A 28 18.92 25.16 21.60
C SER A 28 18.05 26.32 22.08
N ARG A 29 18.40 26.92 23.24
CA ARG A 29 17.72 28.12 23.75
C ARG A 29 17.90 29.33 22.84
N PHE A 30 19.08 29.51 22.27
CA PHE A 30 19.35 30.58 21.30
C PHE A 30 18.50 30.41 20.04
N LEU A 31 18.45 29.19 19.48
CA LEU A 31 17.62 28.89 18.31
C LEU A 31 16.13 29.09 18.58
N LEU A 32 15.68 28.74 19.80
CA LEU A 32 14.28 28.90 20.21
C LEU A 32 13.92 30.37 20.35
N MET A 33 14.82 31.19 20.92
CA MET A 33 14.65 32.64 20.97
C MET A 33 14.62 33.27 19.57
N LEU A 34 15.49 32.83 18.67
CA LEU A 34 15.50 33.28 17.28
C LEU A 34 14.19 32.94 16.56
N LEU A 35 13.66 31.75 16.78
CA LEU A 35 12.36 31.32 16.22
C LEU A 35 11.21 32.20 16.74
N LEU A 36 11.17 32.46 18.07
CA LEU A 36 10.17 33.35 18.68
C LEU A 36 10.27 34.77 18.13
N PHE A 37 11.48 35.27 17.92
CA PHE A 37 11.71 36.58 17.35
C PHE A 37 11.22 36.72 15.94
N LEU A 38 11.47 35.69 15.07
CA LEU A 38 10.97 35.63 13.72
C LEU A 38 9.43 35.55 13.64
N LEU A 39 8.82 34.78 14.57
CA LEU A 39 7.36 34.70 14.69
C LEU A 39 6.77 36.05 15.10
N LEU A 40 7.44 36.77 16.00
CA LEU A 40 7.03 38.10 16.47
C LEU A 40 7.11 39.12 15.33
N ILE A 41 8.18 39.13 14.55
CA ILE A 41 8.30 39.97 13.36
C ILE A 41 7.15 39.67 12.39
N ARG A 42 6.85 38.40 12.15
CA ARG A 42 5.72 38.02 11.28
C ARG A 42 4.38 38.51 11.80
N TYR A 43 4.16 38.41 13.11
CA TYR A 43 2.93 38.93 13.75
C TYR A 43 2.76 40.43 13.52
N TYR A 44 3.85 41.22 13.70
CA TYR A 44 3.82 42.67 13.48
C TYR A 44 3.74 43.09 12.03
N THR A 45 4.32 42.32 11.10
CA THR A 45 4.33 42.65 9.65
C THR A 45 2.99 42.33 8.97
N GLY A 46 2.07 41.66 9.70
CA GLY A 46 0.74 41.33 9.20
C GLY A 46 0.72 40.23 8.11
N ARG A 47 -0.47 39.81 7.74
CA ARG A 47 -0.71 38.69 6.80
C ARG A 47 -0.24 38.92 5.36
N GLN A 48 0.07 40.16 4.97
CA GLN A 48 0.55 40.53 3.63
C GLN A 48 2.07 40.43 3.48
N GLY A 49 2.81 40.04 4.53
CA GLY A 49 4.25 39.84 4.48
C GLY A 49 4.67 38.57 3.75
N ASN A 50 5.81 38.68 3.11
CA ASN A 50 6.48 37.68 2.29
C ASN A 50 6.49 36.28 2.95
N ASN A 51 6.08 35.24 2.25
CA ASN A 51 6.09 33.84 2.72
C ASN A 51 7.49 33.33 3.09
N PHE A 52 8.53 34.09 2.74
CA PHE A 52 9.94 33.79 3.10
C PHE A 52 10.15 33.64 4.59
N ILE A 53 9.54 34.49 5.44
CA ILE A 53 9.67 34.38 6.90
C ILE A 53 9.05 33.06 7.42
N LEU A 54 7.94 32.63 6.84
CA LEU A 54 7.31 31.35 7.18
C LEU A 54 8.22 30.16 6.83
N VAL A 55 8.83 30.19 5.65
CA VAL A 55 9.77 29.16 5.22
C VAL A 55 10.98 29.13 6.14
N ALA A 56 11.56 30.30 6.46
CA ALA A 56 12.69 30.39 7.38
C ALA A 56 12.37 29.85 8.77
N VAL A 57 11.18 30.18 9.32
CA VAL A 57 10.71 29.64 10.61
C VAL A 57 10.53 28.13 10.55
N SER A 58 9.98 27.60 9.46
CA SER A 58 9.78 26.14 9.29
C SER A 58 11.11 25.40 9.20
N ILE A 59 12.07 25.94 8.47
CA ILE A 59 13.41 25.36 8.35
C ILE A 59 14.11 25.38 9.72
N LEU A 60 14.06 26.49 10.43
CA LEU A 60 14.68 26.62 11.74
C LEU A 60 14.05 25.66 12.77
N PHE A 61 12.74 25.53 12.75
CA PHE A 61 12.01 24.58 13.60
C PHE A 61 12.42 23.13 13.30
N PHE A 62 12.54 22.77 12.01
CA PHE A 62 13.02 21.47 11.59
C PHE A 62 14.45 21.19 12.11
N PHE A 63 15.35 22.15 12.00
CA PHE A 63 16.72 22.02 12.52
C PHE A 63 16.74 21.84 14.04
N ILE A 64 15.93 22.58 14.81
CA ILE A 64 15.85 22.42 16.27
C ILE A 64 15.45 20.98 16.63
N ILE A 65 14.47 20.43 15.91
CA ILE A 65 14.00 19.05 16.13
C ILE A 65 15.07 18.05 15.74
N MET A 66 15.68 18.20 14.56
CA MET A 66 16.65 17.24 14.04
C MET A 66 18.00 17.23 14.75
N LEU A 67 18.40 18.32 15.39
CA LEU A 67 19.61 18.39 16.20
C LEU A 67 19.46 17.74 17.57
N ASN A 68 18.24 17.45 18.00
CA ASN A 68 17.99 16.85 19.31
C ASN A 68 18.16 15.32 19.25
N PRO A 69 19.16 14.73 19.96
CA PRO A 69 19.42 13.30 19.90
C PRO A 69 18.26 12.45 20.44
N PHE A 70 17.46 12.95 21.39
CA PHE A 70 16.30 12.23 21.89
C PHE A 70 15.19 12.16 20.86
N VAL A 71 15.01 13.19 20.00
CA VAL A 71 14.03 13.16 18.92
C VAL A 71 14.47 12.17 17.85
N ILE A 72 15.77 12.15 17.50
CA ILE A 72 16.30 11.16 16.56
C ILE A 72 16.08 9.74 17.09
N MET A 73 16.33 9.53 18.39
CA MET A 73 16.14 8.23 19.03
C MET A 73 14.66 7.82 19.06
N ALA A 74 13.74 8.74 19.33
CA ALA A 74 12.30 8.50 19.27
C ALA A 74 11.87 8.07 17.85
N ILE A 75 12.29 8.79 16.82
CA ILE A 75 12.01 8.42 15.42
C ILE A 75 12.54 7.01 15.12
N PHE A 76 13.74 6.68 15.60
CA PHE A 76 14.35 5.36 15.38
C PHE A 76 13.57 4.25 16.10
N VAL A 77 13.13 4.47 17.33
CA VAL A 77 12.29 3.54 18.10
C VAL A 77 10.93 3.34 17.42
N ALA A 78 10.30 4.42 16.96
CA ALA A 78 9.04 4.36 16.22
C ALA A 78 9.18 3.56 14.92
N LEU A 79 10.28 3.74 14.20
CA LEU A 79 10.58 3.02 12.97
C LEU A 79 10.80 1.52 13.23
N ILE A 80 11.59 1.16 14.25
CA ILE A 80 11.79 -0.24 14.65
C ILE A 80 10.46 -0.87 15.07
N TYR A 81 9.66 -0.17 15.87
CA TYR A 81 8.34 -0.67 16.28
C TYR A 81 7.41 -0.89 15.08
N SER A 82 7.41 0.03 14.12
CA SER A 82 6.66 -0.10 12.88
C SER A 82 7.11 -1.31 12.06
N LEU A 83 8.42 -1.53 11.92
CA LEU A 83 8.98 -2.71 11.26
C LEU A 83 8.57 -4.01 11.97
N PHE A 84 8.61 -4.02 13.31
CA PHE A 84 8.17 -5.17 14.09
C PHE A 84 6.69 -5.47 13.94
N LEU A 85 5.86 -4.44 13.75
CA LEU A 85 4.42 -4.59 13.52
C LEU A 85 4.13 -5.09 12.09
N LEU A 86 4.91 -4.64 11.10
CA LEU A 86 4.75 -5.00 9.69
C LEU A 86 5.36 -6.37 9.37
N TYR A 87 6.45 -6.75 10.05
CA TYR A 87 7.17 -7.99 9.78
C TYR A 87 6.29 -9.26 9.83
N PRO A 88 5.47 -9.52 10.87
CA PRO A 88 4.59 -10.69 10.90
C PRO A 88 3.47 -10.61 9.85
N MET A 89 3.07 -9.39 9.44
CA MET A 89 2.08 -9.21 8.37
C MET A 89 2.64 -9.52 6.98
N MET A 90 3.95 -9.32 6.80
CA MET A 90 4.65 -9.65 5.55
C MET A 90 4.99 -11.14 5.44
N ASN A 91 5.18 -11.81 6.57
CA ASN A 91 5.64 -13.20 6.64
C ASN A 91 4.52 -14.21 6.90
N GLN A 92 3.25 -13.81 6.95
CA GLN A 92 2.15 -14.77 7.02
C GLN A 92 2.08 -15.54 5.69
N GLU A 93 2.73 -16.70 5.71
CA GLU A 93 2.61 -17.71 4.68
C GLU A 93 1.16 -18.20 4.60
N ARG A 94 0.69 -18.34 3.36
CA ARG A 94 -0.44 -19.14 2.89
C ARG A 94 -1.60 -19.31 3.89
N GLU A 95 -2.54 -18.41 3.87
CA GLU A 95 -3.92 -18.80 4.13
C GLU A 95 -4.61 -18.95 2.77
N ASP A 96 -4.84 -20.19 2.40
CA ASP A 96 -5.69 -20.54 1.28
C ASP A 96 -7.11 -20.11 1.62
N THR A 97 -7.62 -19.14 0.88
CA THR A 97 -9.00 -18.71 1.05
C THR A 97 -9.88 -19.70 0.28
N ASN A 98 -10.26 -20.79 0.95
CA ASN A 98 -11.21 -21.75 0.41
C ASN A 98 -12.61 -21.16 0.50
N LEU A 99 -13.15 -20.75 -0.64
CA LEU A 99 -14.54 -20.31 -0.76
C LEU A 99 -15.42 -21.56 -0.95
N ILE A 100 -16.02 -22.03 0.13
CA ILE A 100 -17.05 -23.08 0.08
C ILE A 100 -18.39 -22.38 -0.15
N PHE A 101 -19.04 -22.68 -1.29
CA PHE A 101 -20.36 -22.15 -1.61
C PHE A 101 -21.43 -23.16 -1.18
N GLU A 102 -22.25 -22.79 -0.24
CA GLU A 102 -23.57 -23.36 -0.01
C GLU A 102 -24.64 -22.45 -0.63
N GLU A 103 -25.64 -23.06 -1.24
CA GLU A 103 -26.70 -22.43 -2.06
C GLU A 103 -27.76 -21.70 -1.20
N VAL A 104 -27.36 -20.82 -0.34
CA VAL A 104 -28.25 -19.95 0.45
C VAL A 104 -27.75 -18.52 0.26
N VAL A 105 -28.68 -17.58 0.09
CA VAL A 105 -28.40 -16.13 0.03
C VAL A 105 -27.69 -15.70 1.31
N THR A 106 -26.40 -15.92 1.37
CA THR A 106 -25.54 -15.56 2.48
C THR A 106 -24.82 -14.26 2.16
N VAL A 107 -24.99 -13.27 3.03
CA VAL A 107 -24.21 -12.04 2.97
C VAL A 107 -22.76 -12.39 3.34
N LYS A 108 -21.93 -12.59 2.34
CA LYS A 108 -20.51 -12.93 2.51
C LYS A 108 -19.72 -11.66 2.84
N ARG A 109 -19.23 -11.57 4.06
CA ARG A 109 -18.32 -10.50 4.47
C ARG A 109 -16.88 -11.01 4.42
N GLU A 110 -16.16 -10.66 3.40
CA GLU A 110 -14.71 -10.87 3.34
C GLU A 110 -13.99 -9.63 3.85
N LYS A 111 -13.05 -9.82 4.79
CA LYS A 111 -12.15 -8.75 5.22
C LYS A 111 -10.97 -8.70 4.26
N ASN A 112 -10.83 -7.61 3.51
CA ASN A 112 -9.64 -7.37 2.72
C ASN A 112 -8.41 -7.26 3.64
N ARG A 113 -7.38 -8.05 3.37
CA ARG A 113 -6.09 -7.93 4.06
C ARG A 113 -5.30 -6.80 3.41
N TRP A 114 -4.82 -5.87 4.21
CA TRP A 114 -4.10 -4.70 3.73
C TRP A 114 -2.66 -5.02 3.33
N PHE A 115 -2.04 -6.02 4.01
CA PHE A 115 -0.63 -6.40 3.87
C PHE A 115 -0.45 -7.90 3.73
N GLY A 116 0.71 -8.30 3.18
CA GLY A 116 1.14 -9.70 3.08
C GLY A 116 0.90 -10.32 1.71
N ASN A 117 1.35 -11.56 1.55
CA ASN A 117 1.19 -12.32 0.32
C ASN A 117 -0.11 -13.11 0.38
N LEU A 118 -0.90 -13.08 -0.69
CA LEU A 118 -2.14 -13.84 -0.82
C LEU A 118 -2.11 -14.71 -2.07
N HIS A 119 -2.57 -15.94 -1.91
CA HIS A 119 -2.84 -16.86 -3.00
C HIS A 119 -4.35 -17.10 -3.05
N HIS A 120 -4.98 -16.67 -4.12
CA HIS A 120 -6.40 -16.87 -4.35
C HIS A 120 -6.61 -18.13 -5.17
N PHE A 121 -7.52 -18.99 -4.75
CA PHE A 121 -7.88 -20.25 -5.42
C PHE A 121 -6.70 -21.24 -5.55
N SER A 122 -5.78 -21.28 -4.60
CA SER A 122 -4.64 -22.20 -4.61
C SER A 122 -5.00 -23.63 -4.21
N SER A 123 -6.21 -23.85 -3.68
CA SER A 123 -6.66 -25.19 -3.26
C SER A 123 -7.11 -26.03 -4.45
N TYR A 124 -6.81 -27.34 -4.41
CA TYR A 124 -7.23 -28.31 -5.42
C TYR A 124 -8.75 -28.58 -5.48
N GLN A 125 -9.55 -27.90 -4.66
CA GLN A 125 -11.00 -28.00 -4.73
C GLN A 125 -11.52 -27.05 -5.80
N THR A 126 -12.19 -27.62 -6.79
CA THR A 126 -12.82 -26.87 -7.88
C THR A 126 -13.96 -26.02 -7.31
N CYS A 127 -13.78 -24.70 -7.30
CA CYS A 127 -14.77 -23.75 -6.85
C CYS A 127 -15.43 -23.03 -8.04
N ARG A 128 -16.69 -22.63 -7.90
CA ARG A 128 -17.32 -21.71 -8.85
C ARG A 128 -16.70 -20.31 -8.66
N PHE A 129 -16.38 -19.64 -9.78
CA PHE A 129 -15.87 -18.28 -9.76
C PHE A 129 -16.94 -17.33 -9.20
N ASP A 130 -16.52 -16.46 -8.32
CA ASP A 130 -17.26 -15.30 -7.85
C ASP A 130 -16.43 -14.05 -8.14
N ASP A 131 -17.09 -12.92 -8.41
CA ASP A 131 -16.40 -11.68 -8.74
C ASP A 131 -15.47 -11.25 -7.62
N ILE A 132 -14.25 -10.89 -8.00
CA ILE A 132 -13.22 -10.47 -7.07
C ILE A 132 -13.15 -8.94 -7.05
N ASN A 133 -13.31 -8.34 -5.87
CA ASN A 133 -13.11 -6.90 -5.67
C ASN A 133 -12.24 -6.67 -4.43
N LEU A 134 -10.95 -6.45 -4.67
CA LEU A 134 -9.95 -6.35 -3.63
C LEU A 134 -9.32 -4.96 -3.58
N PHE A 135 -9.13 -4.46 -2.37
CA PHE A 135 -8.32 -3.28 -2.08
C PHE A 135 -7.17 -3.67 -1.14
N ARG A 136 -5.93 -3.40 -1.56
CA ARG A 136 -4.73 -3.76 -0.79
C ARG A 136 -3.73 -2.62 -0.75
N LEU A 137 -2.98 -2.52 0.34
CA LEU A 137 -1.92 -1.54 0.45
C LEU A 137 -0.60 -2.10 -0.07
N MET A 138 -0.19 -3.29 0.40
CA MET A 138 1.10 -3.87 0.03
C MET A 138 1.07 -5.39 0.06
N GLY A 139 1.77 -6.00 -0.90
CA GLY A 139 2.00 -7.45 -0.92
C GLY A 139 2.03 -8.05 -2.33
N LYS A 140 2.30 -9.35 -2.38
CA LYS A 140 2.24 -10.13 -3.62
C LYS A 140 0.93 -10.90 -3.68
N ASP A 141 0.19 -10.73 -4.77
CA ASP A 141 -1.05 -11.48 -5.02
C ASP A 141 -0.85 -12.42 -6.19
N THR A 142 -1.23 -13.67 -5.98
CA THR A 142 -1.29 -14.68 -7.04
C THR A 142 -2.71 -15.22 -7.12
N ILE A 143 -3.33 -15.10 -8.29
CA ILE A 143 -4.71 -15.52 -8.56
C ILE A 143 -4.63 -16.70 -9.52
N HIS A 144 -5.09 -17.89 -9.08
CA HIS A 144 -5.11 -19.12 -9.86
C HIS A 144 -6.51 -19.35 -10.42
N LEU A 145 -6.75 -18.98 -11.67
CA LEU A 145 -8.04 -19.24 -12.33
C LEU A 145 -8.15 -20.67 -12.90
N GLU A 146 -7.05 -21.42 -12.87
CA GLU A 146 -7.00 -22.83 -13.34
C GLU A 146 -7.90 -23.78 -12.52
N HIS A 147 -8.09 -23.46 -11.22
CA HIS A 147 -8.85 -24.29 -10.31
C HIS A 147 -10.29 -23.82 -10.10
N VAL A 148 -10.74 -22.89 -10.96
CA VAL A 148 -12.05 -22.25 -10.79
C VAL A 148 -12.94 -22.54 -12.00
N ILE A 149 -14.21 -22.88 -11.74
CA ILE A 149 -15.21 -22.98 -12.79
C ILE A 149 -15.72 -21.56 -13.10
N LEU A 150 -15.30 -21.02 -14.22
CA LEU A 150 -15.78 -19.74 -14.72
C LEU A 150 -17.18 -19.90 -15.30
N SER A 151 -18.11 -19.05 -14.91
CA SER A 151 -19.43 -18.93 -15.57
C SER A 151 -19.24 -18.29 -16.95
N ASN A 152 -20.24 -18.43 -17.83
CA ASN A 152 -20.11 -18.12 -19.25
C ASN A 152 -19.52 -16.73 -19.54
N HIS A 153 -20.18 -15.67 -19.11
CA HIS A 153 -19.75 -14.29 -19.29
C HIS A 153 -19.80 -13.54 -17.96
N ASP A 154 -19.31 -12.33 -17.94
CA ASP A 154 -19.38 -11.39 -16.82
C ASP A 154 -18.53 -11.77 -15.58
N ASN A 155 -17.48 -12.58 -15.76
CA ASN A 155 -16.52 -12.79 -14.67
C ASN A 155 -15.61 -11.56 -14.55
N VAL A 156 -15.61 -10.91 -13.38
CA VAL A 156 -14.88 -9.66 -13.16
C VAL A 156 -13.88 -9.78 -12.02
N ILE A 157 -12.65 -9.33 -12.25
CA ILE A 157 -11.62 -9.19 -11.26
C ILE A 157 -11.25 -7.72 -11.15
N ILE A 158 -11.51 -7.10 -10.01
CA ILE A 158 -11.11 -5.73 -9.70
C ILE A 158 -10.07 -5.79 -8.58
N LEU A 159 -8.85 -5.38 -8.89
CA LEU A 159 -7.78 -5.30 -7.92
C LEU A 159 -7.22 -3.88 -7.86
N ARG A 160 -7.25 -3.30 -6.67
CA ARG A 160 -6.66 -1.98 -6.39
C ARG A 160 -5.55 -2.16 -5.37
N LYS A 161 -4.33 -1.75 -5.73
CA LYS A 161 -3.15 -1.94 -4.91
C LYS A 161 -2.28 -0.68 -4.90
N LEU A 162 -1.66 -0.36 -3.76
CA LEU A 162 -0.67 0.70 -3.72
C LEU A 162 0.70 0.18 -4.14
N VAL A 163 1.22 -0.86 -3.48
CA VAL A 163 2.56 -1.39 -3.75
C VAL A 163 2.56 -2.91 -3.82
N GLY A 164 3.22 -3.47 -4.83
CA GLY A 164 3.50 -4.90 -4.90
C GLY A 164 3.07 -5.56 -6.21
N THR A 165 3.55 -6.79 -6.41
CA THR A 165 3.36 -7.56 -7.63
C THR A 165 2.03 -8.28 -7.65
N THR A 166 1.40 -8.36 -8.83
CA THR A 166 0.19 -9.16 -9.06
C THR A 166 0.45 -10.15 -10.18
N ARG A 167 0.23 -11.43 -9.90
CA ARG A 167 0.32 -12.50 -10.89
C ARG A 167 -1.02 -13.19 -11.04
N ILE A 168 -1.52 -13.30 -12.27
CA ILE A 168 -2.79 -13.95 -12.58
C ILE A 168 -2.51 -15.08 -13.56
N ILE A 169 -2.90 -16.29 -13.16
CA ILE A 169 -2.72 -17.50 -13.98
C ILE A 169 -4.08 -17.86 -14.57
N VAL A 170 -4.18 -17.82 -15.89
CA VAL A 170 -5.43 -17.97 -16.64
C VAL A 170 -5.40 -19.28 -17.43
N PRO A 171 -6.46 -20.11 -17.37
CA PRO A 171 -6.58 -21.31 -18.19
C PRO A 171 -6.52 -20.99 -19.69
N VAL A 172 -6.08 -21.96 -20.48
CA VAL A 172 -5.91 -21.80 -21.95
C VAL A 172 -7.23 -21.53 -22.65
N ASP A 173 -8.34 -22.07 -22.13
CA ASP A 173 -9.70 -21.98 -22.70
C ASP A 173 -10.48 -20.72 -22.30
N VAL A 174 -9.85 -19.79 -21.57
CA VAL A 174 -10.47 -18.56 -21.07
C VAL A 174 -9.88 -17.34 -21.77
N GLU A 175 -10.75 -16.53 -22.35
CA GLU A 175 -10.36 -15.27 -22.97
C GLU A 175 -10.34 -14.12 -21.96
N VAL A 176 -9.44 -13.16 -22.18
CA VAL A 176 -9.15 -12.10 -21.21
C VAL A 176 -9.27 -10.72 -21.81
N SER A 177 -9.99 -9.84 -21.11
CA SER A 177 -9.91 -8.39 -21.31
C SER A 177 -9.17 -7.79 -20.12
N LEU A 178 -7.97 -7.27 -20.35
CA LEU A 178 -7.09 -6.69 -19.32
C LEU A 178 -7.09 -5.17 -19.45
N SER A 179 -7.38 -4.50 -18.34
CA SER A 179 -7.21 -3.05 -18.20
C SER A 179 -6.34 -2.77 -16.96
N VAL A 180 -5.16 -2.24 -17.19
CA VAL A 180 -4.20 -1.90 -16.13
C VAL A 180 -3.97 -0.41 -16.10
N ASN A 181 -4.11 0.19 -14.93
CA ASN A 181 -3.70 1.55 -14.67
C ASN A 181 -2.56 1.52 -13.66
N SER A 182 -1.36 1.94 -14.07
CA SER A 182 -0.16 1.89 -13.23
C SER A 182 0.59 3.20 -13.24
N LEU A 183 0.97 3.67 -12.04
CA LEU A 183 1.84 4.83 -11.91
C LEU A 183 3.30 4.46 -12.23
N TYR A 184 3.76 3.30 -11.73
CA TYR A 184 5.12 2.81 -11.95
C TYR A 184 5.17 1.28 -11.81
N GLY A 185 5.54 0.58 -12.88
CA GLY A 185 5.67 -0.88 -12.87
C GLY A 185 5.89 -1.44 -14.25
N ASP A 186 5.99 -2.74 -14.33
CA ASP A 186 6.14 -3.47 -15.57
C ASP A 186 4.95 -4.40 -15.78
N LEU A 187 4.50 -4.53 -17.02
CA LEU A 187 3.41 -5.41 -17.43
C LEU A 187 3.94 -6.52 -18.33
N THR A 188 3.59 -7.75 -17.99
CA THR A 188 3.73 -8.91 -18.85
C THR A 188 2.34 -9.49 -19.11
N PHE A 189 1.95 -9.60 -20.38
CA PHE A 189 0.67 -10.14 -20.78
C PHE A 189 0.89 -11.34 -21.73
N PHE A 190 0.69 -12.54 -21.20
CA PHE A 190 1.00 -13.81 -21.86
C PHE A 190 2.42 -13.82 -22.44
N ASP A 191 2.58 -14.25 -23.69
CA ASP A 191 3.88 -14.37 -24.38
C ASP A 191 4.39 -13.03 -24.96
N GLN A 192 3.75 -11.91 -24.60
CA GLN A 192 4.18 -10.61 -25.09
C GLN A 192 5.41 -10.08 -24.36
N PRO A 193 6.21 -9.26 -25.03
CA PRO A 193 7.38 -8.66 -24.41
C PRO A 193 6.97 -7.77 -23.23
N LYS A 194 7.79 -7.80 -22.19
CA LYS A 194 7.60 -7.00 -20.99
C LYS A 194 7.54 -5.50 -21.34
N ARG A 195 6.51 -4.82 -20.88
CA ARG A 195 6.25 -3.40 -21.14
C ARG A 195 6.33 -2.60 -19.85
N ALA A 196 7.15 -1.55 -19.85
CA ALA A 196 7.20 -0.60 -18.74
C ALA A 196 6.01 0.35 -18.81
N LEU A 197 5.28 0.48 -17.69
CA LEU A 197 4.18 1.42 -17.52
C LEU A 197 4.65 2.57 -16.62
N ARG A 198 4.44 3.81 -17.08
CA ARG A 198 4.84 5.03 -16.38
C ARG A 198 3.71 6.05 -16.41
N ASN A 199 2.82 6.00 -15.38
CA ASN A 199 1.59 6.79 -15.32
C ASN A 199 0.72 6.60 -16.57
N GLU A 200 0.52 5.33 -16.92
CA GLU A 200 -0.20 4.94 -18.14
C GLU A 200 -1.36 4.01 -17.81
N GLN A 201 -2.41 4.15 -18.61
CA GLN A 201 -3.49 3.18 -18.69
C GLN A 201 -3.25 2.30 -19.92
N PHE A 202 -3.20 1.01 -19.70
CA PHE A 202 -3.06 0.00 -20.74
C PHE A 202 -4.32 -0.83 -20.81
N HIS A 203 -4.84 -1.05 -22.01
CA HIS A 203 -5.98 -1.92 -22.26
C HIS A 203 -5.65 -2.88 -23.40
N GLN A 204 -5.90 -4.15 -23.18
CA GLN A 204 -5.71 -5.18 -24.19
C GLN A 204 -6.69 -6.33 -24.00
N GLU A 205 -7.19 -6.84 -25.11
CA GLU A 205 -8.07 -7.99 -25.17
C GLU A 205 -7.43 -9.11 -25.98
N THR A 206 -7.75 -10.34 -25.60
CA THR A 206 -7.42 -11.50 -26.42
C THR A 206 -8.34 -11.55 -27.64
N ARG A 207 -7.89 -12.19 -28.70
CA ARG A 207 -8.49 -12.10 -30.05
C ARG A 207 -9.97 -12.48 -30.10
N ASP A 208 -10.34 -13.49 -29.32
CA ASP A 208 -11.70 -14.05 -29.37
C ASP A 208 -12.53 -13.68 -28.10
N TYR A 209 -12.13 -12.64 -27.36
CA TYR A 209 -12.77 -12.23 -26.12
C TYR A 209 -14.29 -12.04 -26.22
N LEU A 210 -14.79 -11.41 -27.28
CA LEU A 210 -16.22 -11.17 -27.50
C LEU A 210 -17.01 -12.40 -28.00
N LYS A 211 -16.29 -13.42 -28.50
CA LYS A 211 -16.93 -14.61 -29.10
C LYS A 211 -16.82 -15.85 -28.21
N SER A 212 -15.89 -15.84 -27.28
CA SER A 212 -15.65 -17.00 -26.44
C SER A 212 -16.80 -17.18 -25.43
N PRO A 213 -17.22 -18.43 -25.17
CA PRO A 213 -18.20 -18.72 -24.14
C PRO A 213 -17.67 -18.49 -22.72
N LYS A 214 -16.35 -18.45 -22.55
CA LYS A 214 -15.72 -18.20 -21.26
C LYS A 214 -14.76 -17.03 -21.35
N SER A 215 -15.05 -15.99 -20.61
CA SER A 215 -14.21 -14.80 -20.58
C SER A 215 -14.10 -14.22 -19.16
N VAL A 216 -13.00 -13.52 -18.92
CA VAL A 216 -12.76 -12.80 -17.68
C VAL A 216 -12.28 -11.37 -17.98
N LYS A 217 -12.88 -10.41 -17.28
CA LYS A 217 -12.48 -9.00 -17.33
C LYS A 217 -11.64 -8.67 -16.10
N ILE A 218 -10.42 -8.21 -16.34
CA ILE A 218 -9.45 -7.89 -15.30
C ILE A 218 -9.22 -6.37 -15.29
N LEU A 219 -9.61 -5.73 -14.17
CA LEU A 219 -9.42 -4.30 -13.94
C LEU A 219 -8.40 -4.14 -12.80
N LEU A 220 -7.22 -3.66 -13.11
CA LEU A 220 -6.13 -3.57 -12.16
C LEU A 220 -5.64 -2.13 -12.04
N THR A 221 -5.56 -1.63 -10.80
CA THR A 221 -5.00 -0.31 -10.50
C THR A 221 -3.89 -0.48 -9.49
N THR A 222 -2.67 -0.07 -9.84
CA THR A 222 -1.51 -0.12 -8.95
C THR A 222 -0.73 1.20 -8.99
N MET A 223 -0.21 1.63 -7.85
CA MET A 223 0.70 2.77 -7.86
C MET A 223 2.13 2.32 -8.20
N VAL A 224 2.66 1.33 -7.50
CA VAL A 224 4.00 0.80 -7.75
C VAL A 224 3.97 -0.71 -7.70
N GLY A 225 4.27 -1.37 -8.82
CA GLY A 225 4.34 -2.83 -8.85
C GLY A 225 4.14 -3.43 -10.22
N ASP A 226 4.62 -4.64 -10.36
CA ASP A 226 4.56 -5.39 -11.60
C ASP A 226 3.25 -6.18 -11.72
N VAL A 227 2.77 -6.28 -12.93
CA VAL A 227 1.59 -7.07 -13.30
C VAL A 227 2.00 -8.15 -14.29
N GLU A 228 1.68 -9.38 -13.95
CA GLU A 228 1.98 -10.55 -14.78
C GLU A 228 0.70 -11.35 -15.00
N VAL A 229 0.29 -11.51 -16.23
CA VAL A 229 -0.82 -12.39 -16.66
C VAL A 229 -0.23 -13.47 -17.53
N VAL A 230 -0.33 -14.72 -17.09
CA VAL A 230 0.25 -15.88 -17.76
C VAL A 230 -0.79 -16.95 -18.04
N ARG A 231 -0.53 -17.79 -19.03
CA ARG A 231 -1.30 -19.03 -19.25
C ARG A 231 -0.84 -20.09 -18.26
N GLY A 232 -1.78 -20.84 -17.72
CA GLY A 232 -1.55 -21.99 -16.86
C GLY A 232 -1.61 -23.29 -17.63
#